data_81bc2dbff61eb0f6230eb695fccd9f7a
#
_entry.id   81bc2dbff61eb0f6230eb695fccd9f7a
#
_cell.length_a   1.000
_cell.length_b   1.000
_cell.length_c   1.000
_cell.angle_alpha   90.00
_cell.angle_beta   90.00
_cell.angle_gamma   90.00
#
_symmetry.space_group_name_H-M   'P 1'
#
loop_
_entity.id
_entity.type
_entity.pdbx_description
1 polymer ?
#
loop_
_entity_poly.entity_id
_entity_poly.type
_entity_poly.pdbx_seq_one_letter_code
_entity_poly.pdbx_strand_id
1 'polypeptide(L)'
;MAVEYDLIVVGDTRAGIYAAVAATLLNARAGTRGQGGAGEEDTGTRGRVDAGRIAEHNNSPSRRVSPSPHQSRRDFSSSPSLGIEWAEEVIWTLAEQDSPAVLASLGVDVITGAGQFSRDVAFLVNNRRLLARAYLIATGTRPVIPDIDGLQNAGYITPTEIWQPERLESLPKRLAVIGGTPMGTELAQSLARMGREVTLVVGSAQVLPPEDSETSRLVRAQLEAEGVRVLTETPVTEIKQIQESKWVQAGSRAIESDEIILAAGTEPEIEGLNLEAVGVRFWARGIKLNQKLQTTNPRIYACGGVAGGYPFDHIAQYEAGIALKNALFLPLFKVNYRSIPWAIFTEPQLARVGLTEVQARRRYSDILIVRQEFKSIAQALVLGEMTGFCKFVVRRNGEILGVHIVGPEASELMGEIALAMRNKIKMDAIANLPHPSLTLSEITQKTAIEWQRQRLHRNQTLKKFLDSFFNLRRNWSN
;
A
#
# COMPACT_ATOMS: atom_id res chain seq x y z
N MET A 1 24.23 -13.28 30.88
CA MET A 1 22.98 -12.65 31.30
C MET A 1 21.83 -13.41 30.64
N ALA A 2 20.75 -13.63 31.36
CA ALA A 2 19.58 -14.35 30.82
C ALA A 2 18.87 -13.48 29.76
N VAL A 3 18.39 -14.11 28.71
CA VAL A 3 17.56 -13.49 27.67
C VAL A 3 16.17 -13.25 28.29
N GLU A 4 15.64 -12.04 28.18
CA GLU A 4 14.36 -11.63 28.78
C GLU A 4 13.19 -11.87 27.83
N TYR A 5 13.43 -11.73 26.51
CA TYR A 5 12.40 -11.81 25.47
C TYR A 5 12.81 -12.82 24.38
N ASP A 6 11.82 -13.52 23.83
CA ASP A 6 12.02 -14.31 22.62
C ASP A 6 12.16 -13.42 21.39
N LEU A 7 11.39 -12.32 21.36
CA LEU A 7 11.40 -11.34 20.28
C LEU A 7 11.20 -9.92 20.84
N ILE A 8 12.03 -8.99 20.36
CA ILE A 8 11.77 -7.56 20.49
C ILE A 8 11.47 -6.99 19.10
N VAL A 9 10.33 -6.32 19.00
CA VAL A 9 9.94 -5.57 17.80
C VAL A 9 10.31 -4.10 17.99
N VAL A 10 11.09 -3.56 17.07
CA VAL A 10 11.55 -2.17 17.07
C VAL A 10 10.73 -1.38 16.05
N GLY A 11 9.77 -0.61 16.53
CA GLY A 11 8.83 0.17 15.72
C GLY A 11 7.37 -0.14 16.06
N ASP A 12 6.51 0.83 15.80
CA ASP A 12 5.06 0.82 16.08
C ASP A 12 4.21 0.83 14.79
N THR A 13 4.81 0.47 13.67
CA THR A 13 4.05 0.29 12.43
C THR A 13 3.07 -0.87 12.57
N ARG A 14 1.99 -0.88 11.79
CA ARG A 14 1.02 -1.98 11.76
C ARG A 14 1.66 -3.35 11.58
N ALA A 15 2.75 -3.44 10.80
CA ALA A 15 3.51 -4.67 10.62
C ALA A 15 4.25 -5.08 11.90
N GLY A 16 4.81 -4.12 12.65
CA GLY A 16 5.46 -4.35 13.93
C GLY A 16 4.45 -4.80 14.99
N ILE A 17 3.32 -4.12 15.10
CA ILE A 17 2.21 -4.47 15.99
C ILE A 17 1.72 -5.89 15.69
N TYR A 18 1.43 -6.19 14.42
CA TYR A 18 1.04 -7.53 14.00
C TYR A 18 2.04 -8.61 14.45
N ALA A 19 3.35 -8.37 14.26
CA ALA A 19 4.38 -9.33 14.67
C ALA A 19 4.43 -9.53 16.19
N ALA A 20 4.29 -8.45 16.97
CA ALA A 20 4.31 -8.51 18.43
C ALA A 20 3.11 -9.31 18.97
N VAL A 21 1.90 -9.00 18.52
CA VAL A 21 0.67 -9.71 18.89
C VAL A 21 0.73 -11.17 18.43
N ALA A 22 1.15 -11.45 17.21
CA ALA A 22 1.26 -12.81 16.72
C ALA A 22 2.31 -13.64 17.47
N ALA A 23 3.37 -13.01 18.01
CA ALA A 23 4.33 -13.68 18.89
C ALA A 23 3.70 -14.12 20.21
N THR A 24 2.90 -13.26 20.85
CA THR A 24 2.20 -13.60 22.11
C THR A 24 1.18 -14.72 21.93
N LEU A 25 0.48 -14.76 20.81
CA LEU A 25 -0.42 -15.87 20.45
C LEU A 25 0.30 -17.22 20.31
N LEU A 26 1.61 -17.20 20.06
CA LEU A 26 2.47 -18.39 20.04
C LEU A 26 3.12 -18.66 21.41
N ASN A 27 2.67 -18.01 22.49
CA ASN A 27 3.25 -18.06 23.84
C ASN A 27 4.71 -17.59 23.90
N ALA A 28 5.17 -16.80 22.95
CA ALA A 28 6.48 -16.17 22.97
C ALA A 28 6.42 -14.88 23.78
N ARG A 29 7.43 -14.61 24.60
CA ARG A 29 7.53 -13.35 25.33
C ARG A 29 7.98 -12.26 24.36
N ALA A 30 7.07 -11.37 24.00
CA ALA A 30 7.31 -10.29 23.05
C ALA A 30 7.25 -8.92 23.72
N GLY A 31 8.17 -8.03 23.34
CA GLY A 31 8.14 -6.61 23.65
C GLY A 31 8.12 -5.81 22.36
N THR A 32 7.45 -4.67 22.35
CA THR A 32 7.45 -3.71 21.24
C THR A 32 7.84 -2.32 21.73
N ARG A 33 8.44 -1.53 20.84
CA ARG A 33 8.75 -0.12 21.05
C ARG A 33 7.87 0.74 20.16
N GLY A 34 7.03 1.61 20.77
CA GLY A 34 6.34 2.69 20.09
C GLY A 34 7.12 4.00 20.11
N GLN A 35 6.97 4.82 19.09
CA GLN A 35 7.39 6.22 19.12
C GLN A 35 6.39 7.00 19.98
N GLY A 36 6.79 7.40 21.19
CA GLY A 36 5.96 8.24 22.03
C GLY A 36 5.78 9.61 21.37
N GLY A 37 4.55 9.99 21.04
CA GLY A 37 4.18 11.38 20.83
C GLY A 37 4.57 12.20 22.07
N ALA A 38 5.14 13.38 21.86
CA ALA A 38 5.55 14.26 22.94
C ALA A 38 4.33 14.69 23.79
N GLY A 39 4.28 14.22 25.04
CA GLY A 39 3.36 14.73 26.06
C GLY A 39 2.74 13.63 26.94
N GLU A 40 3.43 13.31 28.02
CA GLU A 40 2.95 13.18 29.41
C GLU A 40 3.92 12.32 30.24
N GLU A 41 4.43 12.89 31.29
CA GLU A 41 5.22 12.18 32.31
C GLU A 41 4.30 11.23 33.09
N ASP A 42 4.52 9.94 32.99
CA ASP A 42 3.86 8.95 33.85
C ASP A 42 4.76 8.51 34.99
N THR A 43 4.31 8.81 36.19
CA THR A 43 4.90 8.37 37.45
C THR A 43 4.47 6.92 37.73
N GLY A 44 5.43 6.01 37.64
CA GLY A 44 5.21 4.58 37.78
C GLY A 44 4.64 4.14 39.13
N THR A 45 3.62 3.30 39.05
CA THR A 45 3.28 2.36 40.13
C THR A 45 2.95 0.99 39.52
N ARG A 46 3.74 -0.02 39.90
CA ARG A 46 3.46 -1.44 39.63
C ARG A 46 2.17 -1.85 40.38
N GLY A 47 1.09 -2.10 39.64
CA GLY A 47 -0.10 -2.72 40.13
C GLY A 47 -0.49 -3.89 39.24
N ARG A 48 -0.48 -5.07 39.83
CA ARG A 48 -1.06 -6.29 39.26
C ARG A 48 -2.56 -6.04 39.14
N VAL A 49 -3.11 -5.98 37.94
CA VAL A 49 -4.55 -5.79 37.74
C VAL A 49 -5.19 -7.17 37.56
N ASP A 50 -5.99 -7.56 38.56
CA ASP A 50 -6.90 -8.70 38.46
C ASP A 50 -7.94 -8.46 37.37
N ALA A 51 -8.17 -9.47 36.55
CA ALA A 51 -9.21 -9.49 35.52
C ALA A 51 -10.61 -9.51 36.22
N GLY A 52 -11.23 -8.34 36.31
CA GLY A 52 -12.58 -8.26 36.81
C GLY A 52 -12.98 -6.88 37.31
N ARG A 53 -13.34 -6.02 36.38
CA ARG A 53 -14.37 -4.97 36.48
C ARG A 53 -14.18 -3.96 35.36
N ILE A 54 -14.94 -4.09 34.30
CA ILE A 54 -15.27 -2.99 33.42
C ILE A 54 -16.18 -2.07 34.22
N ALA A 55 -15.64 -0.97 34.72
CA ALA A 55 -16.45 0.09 35.30
C ALA A 55 -17.01 0.93 34.18
N GLU A 56 -18.32 0.91 34.04
CA GLU A 56 -19.08 1.87 33.25
C GLU A 56 -18.74 3.29 33.71
N HIS A 57 -17.97 4.03 32.91
CA HIS A 57 -17.93 5.47 32.99
C HIS A 57 -18.85 6.04 31.90
N ASN A 58 -20.13 6.21 32.28
CA ASN A 58 -21.07 7.11 31.65
C ASN A 58 -20.57 8.55 31.81
N ASN A 59 -19.91 9.06 30.81
CA ASN A 59 -19.89 10.47 30.46
C ASN A 59 -19.83 10.55 28.94
N SER A 60 -20.97 10.34 28.31
CA SER A 60 -21.15 10.56 26.89
C SER A 60 -21.35 12.06 26.66
N PRO A 61 -20.48 12.72 25.87
CA PRO A 61 -20.92 13.86 25.11
C PRO A 61 -21.98 13.35 24.13
N SER A 62 -23.08 14.10 24.01
CA SER A 62 -24.25 13.85 23.19
C SER A 62 -23.90 13.05 21.91
N ARG A 63 -24.53 11.86 21.77
CA ARG A 63 -24.51 11.06 20.54
C ARG A 63 -24.77 11.97 19.33
N ARG A 64 -23.73 12.38 18.63
CA ARG A 64 -23.87 12.77 17.23
C ARG A 64 -24.27 11.49 16.50
N VAL A 65 -25.35 11.57 15.74
CA VAL A 65 -25.86 10.46 14.96
C VAL A 65 -24.77 10.13 13.94
N SER A 66 -24.03 9.04 14.17
CA SER A 66 -23.11 8.51 13.17
C SER A 66 -23.85 8.31 11.86
N PRO A 67 -23.32 8.75 10.72
CA PRO A 67 -23.94 8.50 9.43
C PRO A 67 -24.21 7.00 9.28
N SER A 68 -25.43 6.66 8.83
CA SER A 68 -25.80 5.27 8.58
C SER A 68 -24.77 4.62 7.62
N PRO A 69 -24.37 3.35 7.81
CA PRO A 69 -23.47 2.63 6.89
C PRO A 69 -23.96 2.58 5.43
N HIS A 70 -25.19 3.00 5.18
CA HIS A 70 -25.82 3.09 3.86
C HIS A 70 -25.81 4.49 3.26
N GLN A 71 -25.15 5.48 3.89
CA GLN A 71 -24.94 6.76 3.21
C GLN A 71 -23.99 6.54 2.02
N SER A 72 -24.52 6.81 0.82
CA SER A 72 -23.81 6.51 -0.42
C SER A 72 -22.56 7.40 -0.56
N ARG A 73 -21.53 6.90 -1.24
CA ARG A 73 -20.34 7.70 -1.61
C ARG A 73 -20.70 9.05 -2.26
N ARG A 74 -21.90 9.18 -2.86
CA ARG A 74 -22.41 10.41 -3.45
C ARG A 74 -22.72 11.48 -2.40
N ASP A 75 -23.09 11.09 -1.16
CA ASP A 75 -23.44 12.05 -0.11
C ASP A 75 -22.19 12.74 0.44
N PHE A 76 -21.06 12.07 0.51
CA PHE A 76 -19.78 12.67 0.91
C PHE A 76 -19.21 13.63 -0.15
N SER A 77 -19.46 13.37 -1.43
CA SER A 77 -19.03 14.30 -2.50
C SER A 77 -19.83 15.60 -2.50
N SER A 78 -21.05 15.60 -1.97
CA SER A 78 -21.90 16.79 -1.84
C SER A 78 -21.61 17.62 -0.59
N SER A 79 -20.93 17.05 0.42
CA SER A 79 -20.54 17.72 1.66
C SER A 79 -19.15 17.25 2.14
N PRO A 80 -18.08 17.90 1.68
CA PRO A 80 -16.70 17.52 2.04
C PRO A 80 -16.44 17.46 3.55
N SER A 81 -17.05 18.34 4.34
CA SER A 81 -16.93 18.35 5.80
C SER A 81 -17.42 17.06 6.46
N LEU A 82 -18.52 16.47 5.98
CA LEU A 82 -19.01 15.18 6.48
C LEU A 82 -18.04 14.03 6.15
N GLY A 83 -17.38 14.11 4.99
CA GLY A 83 -16.35 13.13 4.61
C GLY A 83 -15.12 13.20 5.51
N ILE A 84 -14.71 14.40 5.91
CA ILE A 84 -13.58 14.62 6.82
C ILE A 84 -13.93 14.08 8.22
N GLU A 85 -15.09 14.47 8.79
CA GLU A 85 -15.55 13.99 10.10
C GLU A 85 -15.62 12.45 10.15
N TRP A 86 -16.13 11.83 9.08
CA TRP A 86 -16.15 10.37 8.97
C TRP A 86 -14.75 9.74 8.92
N ALA A 87 -13.83 10.32 8.14
CA ALA A 87 -12.46 9.85 8.05
C ALA A 87 -11.74 9.93 9.41
N GLU A 88 -11.97 10.99 10.19
CA GLU A 88 -11.44 11.15 11.54
C GLU A 88 -11.94 10.05 12.49
N GLU A 89 -13.25 9.79 12.50
CA GLU A 89 -13.83 8.72 13.33
C GLU A 89 -13.25 7.35 12.98
N VAL A 90 -13.05 7.06 11.68
CA VAL A 90 -12.42 5.83 11.21
C VAL A 90 -10.96 5.75 11.66
N ILE A 91 -10.19 6.83 11.48
CA ILE A 91 -8.77 6.90 11.88
C ILE A 91 -8.65 6.68 13.40
N TRP A 92 -9.49 7.37 14.18
CA TRP A 92 -9.50 7.23 15.64
C TRP A 92 -9.83 5.78 16.06
N THR A 93 -10.88 5.18 15.47
CA THR A 93 -11.28 3.79 15.74
C THR A 93 -10.16 2.80 15.43
N LEU A 94 -9.44 3.01 14.32
CA LEU A 94 -8.30 2.16 13.95
C LEU A 94 -7.11 2.37 14.89
N ALA A 95 -6.83 3.60 15.31
CA ALA A 95 -5.74 3.91 16.23
C ALA A 95 -6.01 3.35 17.63
N GLU A 96 -7.26 3.33 18.09
CA GLU A 96 -7.64 2.74 19.38
C GLU A 96 -7.35 1.24 19.43
N GLN A 97 -7.60 0.51 18.33
CA GLN A 97 -7.30 -0.91 18.23
C GLN A 97 -5.80 -1.24 18.40
N ASP A 98 -4.94 -0.32 18.01
CA ASP A 98 -3.49 -0.45 18.05
C ASP A 98 -2.89 0.28 19.27
N SER A 99 -3.71 0.73 20.22
CA SER A 99 -3.26 1.50 21.39
C SER A 99 -2.37 0.65 22.33
N PRO A 100 -1.42 1.28 23.05
CA PRO A 100 -0.56 0.59 24.02
C PRO A 100 -1.34 -0.21 25.07
N ALA A 101 -2.52 0.29 25.49
CA ALA A 101 -3.38 -0.40 26.46
C ALA A 101 -3.98 -1.69 25.89
N VAL A 102 -4.45 -1.65 24.65
CA VAL A 102 -4.97 -2.85 23.95
C VAL A 102 -3.84 -3.85 23.73
N LEU A 103 -2.66 -3.41 23.27
CA LEU A 103 -1.52 -4.30 23.08
C LEU A 103 -1.06 -4.96 24.37
N ALA A 104 -1.03 -4.21 25.48
CA ALA A 104 -0.72 -4.76 26.80
C ALA A 104 -1.74 -5.81 27.24
N SER A 105 -3.04 -5.59 26.96
CA SER A 105 -4.11 -6.58 27.26
C SER A 105 -3.93 -7.88 26.47
N LEU A 106 -3.29 -7.81 25.30
CA LEU A 106 -2.95 -8.97 24.47
C LEU A 106 -1.61 -9.63 24.87
N GLY A 107 -1.00 -9.16 25.97
CA GLY A 107 0.24 -9.74 26.51
C GLY A 107 1.52 -9.20 25.90
N VAL A 108 1.46 -8.10 25.13
CA VAL A 108 2.65 -7.42 24.59
C VAL A 108 3.21 -6.46 25.64
N ASP A 109 4.50 -6.56 25.95
CA ASP A 109 5.20 -5.59 26.79
C ASP A 109 5.56 -4.36 25.94
N VAL A 110 4.77 -3.28 26.07
CA VAL A 110 4.95 -2.06 25.28
C VAL A 110 5.91 -1.12 25.99
N ILE A 111 7.00 -0.76 25.35
CA ILE A 111 8.04 0.12 25.88
C ILE A 111 8.16 1.34 24.96
N THR A 112 7.75 2.49 25.43
CA THR A 112 7.84 3.77 24.68
C THR A 112 9.21 4.42 24.84
N GLY A 113 9.64 5.18 23.85
CA GLY A 113 10.87 5.99 23.90
C GLY A 113 11.86 5.73 22.76
N ALA A 114 12.81 6.65 22.60
CA ALA A 114 13.91 6.47 21.65
C ALA A 114 14.87 5.37 22.12
N GLY A 115 15.37 4.54 21.19
CA GLY A 115 16.29 3.46 21.55
C GLY A 115 17.22 3.08 20.42
N GLN A 116 18.31 2.42 20.76
CA GLN A 116 19.37 2.04 19.83
C GLN A 116 19.98 0.69 20.19
N PHE A 117 20.60 0.05 19.22
CA PHE A 117 21.38 -1.16 19.46
C PHE A 117 22.73 -0.84 20.13
N SER A 118 23.12 -1.66 21.09
CA SER A 118 24.47 -1.70 21.65
C SER A 118 25.33 -2.76 20.94
N ARG A 119 26.65 -2.66 21.02
CA ARG A 119 27.60 -3.55 20.34
C ARG A 119 27.41 -5.03 20.66
N ASP A 120 26.90 -5.38 21.81
CA ASP A 120 26.62 -6.73 22.27
C ASP A 120 25.22 -7.23 21.89
N VAL A 121 24.57 -6.56 20.93
CA VAL A 121 23.24 -6.94 20.38
C VAL A 121 22.17 -6.92 21.48
N ALA A 122 22.16 -5.90 22.33
CA ALA A 122 21.03 -5.53 23.17
C ALA A 122 20.38 -4.28 22.62
N PHE A 123 19.10 -4.07 22.89
CA PHE A 123 18.39 -2.83 22.54
C PHE A 123 18.28 -1.95 23.79
N LEU A 124 18.79 -0.74 23.71
CA LEU A 124 18.78 0.24 24.79
C LEU A 124 17.63 1.23 24.59
N VAL A 125 16.77 1.37 25.56
CA VAL A 125 15.66 2.35 25.58
C VAL A 125 15.45 2.84 27.01
N ASN A 126 15.34 4.16 27.21
CA ASN A 126 15.12 4.78 28.53
C ASN A 126 16.07 4.22 29.62
N ASN A 127 17.36 4.12 29.36
CA ASN A 127 18.37 3.51 30.23
C ASN A 127 18.11 2.02 30.60
N ARG A 128 17.10 1.38 30.02
CA ARG A 128 16.88 -0.07 30.14
C ARG A 128 17.61 -0.81 29.02
N ARG A 129 18.22 -1.92 29.38
CA ARG A 129 18.88 -2.81 28.44
C ARG A 129 18.01 -4.03 28.22
N LEU A 130 17.49 -4.17 27.01
CA LEU A 130 16.58 -5.24 26.62
C LEU A 130 17.35 -6.31 25.84
N LEU A 131 17.31 -7.53 26.34
CA LEU A 131 17.97 -8.70 25.74
C LEU A 131 16.93 -9.64 25.15
N ALA A 132 17.00 -9.87 23.86
CA ALA A 132 16.15 -10.83 23.16
C ALA A 132 16.95 -11.90 22.40
N ARG A 133 16.29 -13.02 22.15
CA ARG A 133 16.82 -14.04 21.25
C ARG A 133 16.90 -13.54 19.81
N ALA A 134 15.89 -12.80 19.39
CA ALA A 134 15.82 -12.17 18.07
C ALA A 134 15.20 -10.77 18.16
N TYR A 135 15.48 -9.95 17.14
CA TYR A 135 14.93 -8.61 16.99
C TYR A 135 14.30 -8.47 15.60
N LEU A 136 13.17 -7.77 15.52
CA LEU A 136 12.50 -7.41 14.28
C LEU A 136 12.42 -5.90 14.16
N ILE A 137 13.10 -5.31 13.18
CA ILE A 137 13.03 -3.88 12.88
C ILE A 137 11.83 -3.66 11.95
N ALA A 138 10.86 -2.88 12.43
CA ALA A 138 9.62 -2.52 11.73
C ALA A 138 9.32 -1.03 11.95
N THR A 139 10.33 -0.18 11.86
CA THR A 139 10.24 1.27 12.08
C THR A 139 9.57 2.03 10.93
N GLY A 140 9.37 1.37 9.78
CA GLY A 140 8.70 1.99 8.65
C GLY A 140 9.57 2.93 7.85
N THR A 141 8.98 4.03 7.40
CA THR A 141 9.61 5.04 6.55
C THR A 141 9.21 6.44 6.99
N ARG A 142 10.02 7.41 6.61
CA ARG A 142 9.70 8.85 6.70
C ARG A 142 9.63 9.46 5.29
N PRO A 143 8.97 10.62 5.12
CA PRO A 143 8.95 11.32 3.84
C PRO A 143 10.36 11.69 3.37
N VAL A 144 10.63 11.52 2.08
CA VAL A 144 11.83 12.03 1.44
C VAL A 144 11.70 13.53 1.26
N ILE A 145 12.65 14.28 1.80
CA ILE A 145 12.77 15.71 1.57
C ILE A 145 13.89 15.91 0.54
N PRO A 146 13.56 16.17 -0.74
CA PRO A 146 14.57 16.37 -1.76
C PRO A 146 15.34 17.67 -1.53
N ASP A 147 16.60 17.67 -1.94
CA ASP A 147 17.44 18.85 -1.92
C ASP A 147 17.04 19.78 -3.11
N ILE A 148 16.04 20.61 -2.88
CA ILE A 148 15.53 21.61 -3.81
C ILE A 148 15.82 22.99 -3.24
N ASP A 149 16.47 23.84 -4.02
CA ASP A 149 16.80 25.20 -3.61
C ASP A 149 15.55 25.98 -3.18
N GLY A 150 15.60 26.58 -2.00
CA GLY A 150 14.51 27.36 -1.39
C GLY A 150 13.36 26.56 -0.79
N LEU A 151 13.31 25.22 -0.89
CA LEU A 151 12.22 24.40 -0.34
C LEU A 151 12.03 24.58 1.16
N GLN A 152 13.11 24.54 1.94
CA GLN A 152 13.08 24.68 3.39
C GLN A 152 12.59 26.07 3.82
N ASN A 153 13.00 27.11 3.10
CA ASN A 153 12.64 28.50 3.42
C ASN A 153 11.17 28.80 3.09
N ALA A 154 10.66 28.23 1.99
CA ALA A 154 9.27 28.40 1.58
C ALA A 154 8.30 27.57 2.45
N GLY A 155 8.77 26.50 3.07
CA GLY A 155 7.96 25.55 3.82
C GLY A 155 7.09 24.66 2.91
N TYR A 156 6.70 23.53 3.44
CA TYR A 156 5.88 22.52 2.74
C TYR A 156 5.11 21.69 3.77
N ILE A 157 4.14 20.93 3.28
CA ILE A 157 3.37 19.94 4.06
C ILE A 157 3.68 18.56 3.51
N THR A 158 3.91 17.58 4.39
CA THR A 158 4.05 16.17 4.00
C THR A 158 2.70 15.44 4.04
N PRO A 159 2.54 14.28 3.34
CA PRO A 159 1.32 13.50 3.42
C PRO A 159 0.94 13.04 4.82
N THR A 160 1.88 12.90 5.74
CA THR A 160 1.63 12.55 7.14
C THR A 160 0.96 13.68 7.92
N GLU A 161 1.28 14.92 7.59
CA GLU A 161 0.75 16.11 8.27
C GLU A 161 -0.61 16.56 7.75
N ILE A 162 -0.91 16.26 6.48
CA ILE A 162 -2.12 16.73 5.82
C ILE A 162 -3.40 16.13 6.43
N TRP A 163 -3.30 14.93 7.03
CA TRP A 163 -4.43 14.24 7.64
C TRP A 163 -4.82 14.73 9.02
N GLN A 164 -4.12 15.77 9.53
CA GLN A 164 -4.60 16.49 10.71
C GLN A 164 -5.82 17.31 10.33
N PRO A 165 -6.95 17.19 11.04
CA PRO A 165 -8.23 17.83 10.67
C PRO A 165 -8.11 19.33 10.44
N GLU A 166 -7.48 20.04 11.37
CA GLU A 166 -7.28 21.49 11.30
C GLU A 166 -6.42 21.90 10.07
N ARG A 167 -5.49 21.01 9.65
CA ARG A 167 -4.69 21.22 8.45
C ARG A 167 -5.51 21.06 7.19
N LEU A 168 -6.29 19.99 7.09
CA LEU A 168 -7.08 19.67 5.90
C LEU A 168 -8.13 20.75 5.63
N GLU A 169 -8.80 21.26 6.66
CA GLU A 169 -9.77 22.36 6.55
C GLU A 169 -9.10 23.68 6.16
N SER A 170 -7.92 23.97 6.71
CA SER A 170 -7.18 25.22 6.50
C SER A 170 -6.40 25.27 5.19
N LEU A 171 -6.39 24.20 4.38
CA LEU A 171 -5.66 24.19 3.12
C LEU A 171 -6.12 25.31 2.19
N PRO A 172 -5.17 26.09 1.63
CA PRO A 172 -5.50 27.17 0.72
C PRO A 172 -6.01 26.67 -0.63
N LYS A 173 -6.38 27.59 -1.52
CA LYS A 173 -7.05 27.24 -2.77
C LYS A 173 -6.10 26.59 -3.79
N ARG A 174 -4.89 27.14 -3.97
CA ARG A 174 -3.92 26.69 -4.99
C ARG A 174 -2.86 25.82 -4.38
N LEU A 175 -2.79 24.55 -4.80
CA LEU A 175 -1.89 23.55 -4.25
C LEU A 175 -0.94 23.00 -5.31
N ALA A 176 0.35 22.94 -5.01
CA ALA A 176 1.34 22.23 -5.80
C ALA A 176 1.69 20.90 -5.10
N VAL A 177 1.28 19.77 -5.69
CA VAL A 177 1.68 18.44 -5.22
C VAL A 177 2.92 17.98 -5.97
N ILE A 178 4.02 17.79 -5.26
CA ILE A 178 5.31 17.38 -5.85
C ILE A 178 5.51 15.89 -5.65
N GLY A 179 5.40 15.11 -6.72
CA GLY A 179 5.63 13.67 -6.75
C GLY A 179 4.47 12.85 -7.30
N GLY A 180 4.73 12.08 -8.36
CA GLY A 180 3.77 11.15 -8.99
C GLY A 180 3.76 9.76 -8.34
N THR A 181 3.97 9.68 -7.04
CA THR A 181 3.86 8.46 -6.22
C THR A 181 2.39 8.05 -6.05
N PRO A 182 2.09 6.84 -5.54
CA PRO A 182 0.72 6.47 -5.18
C PRO A 182 0.05 7.54 -4.31
N MET A 183 0.67 7.92 -3.21
CA MET A 183 0.16 8.92 -2.28
C MET A 183 -0.04 10.30 -2.93
N GLY A 184 0.95 10.77 -3.71
CA GLY A 184 0.82 12.07 -4.40
C GLY A 184 -0.30 12.08 -5.44
N THR A 185 -0.53 10.96 -6.12
CA THR A 185 -1.58 10.80 -7.12
C THR A 185 -2.97 10.75 -6.48
N GLU A 186 -3.12 9.99 -5.39
CA GLU A 186 -4.36 9.90 -4.61
C GLU A 186 -4.73 11.25 -3.96
N LEU A 187 -3.74 11.93 -3.35
CA LEU A 187 -3.93 13.24 -2.75
C LEU A 187 -4.34 14.29 -3.79
N ALA A 188 -3.68 14.31 -4.96
CA ALA A 188 -4.00 15.26 -6.01
C ALA A 188 -5.46 15.14 -6.46
N GLN A 189 -5.97 13.91 -6.61
CA GLN A 189 -7.37 13.68 -6.95
C GLN A 189 -8.32 14.08 -5.82
N SER A 190 -8.04 13.66 -4.60
CA SER A 190 -8.89 13.93 -3.43
C SER A 190 -9.00 15.44 -3.18
N LEU A 191 -7.90 16.17 -3.23
CA LEU A 191 -7.88 17.62 -3.02
C LEU A 191 -8.60 18.39 -4.14
N ALA A 192 -8.48 17.94 -5.40
CA ALA A 192 -9.24 18.51 -6.50
C ALA A 192 -10.75 18.33 -6.30
N ARG A 193 -11.18 17.14 -5.86
CA ARG A 193 -12.59 16.86 -5.51
C ARG A 193 -13.10 17.67 -4.32
N MET A 194 -12.20 18.05 -3.41
CA MET A 194 -12.49 18.99 -2.33
C MET A 194 -12.53 20.47 -2.80
N GLY A 195 -12.47 20.72 -4.11
CA GLY A 195 -12.57 22.06 -4.70
C GLY A 195 -11.28 22.86 -4.70
N ARG A 196 -10.11 22.22 -4.48
CA ARG A 196 -8.80 22.88 -4.58
C ARG A 196 -8.31 22.91 -6.02
N GLU A 197 -7.54 23.93 -6.39
CA GLU A 197 -6.85 24.04 -7.67
C GLU A 197 -5.51 23.33 -7.56
N VAL A 198 -5.42 22.11 -8.07
CA VAL A 198 -4.26 21.23 -7.86
C VAL A 198 -3.39 21.16 -9.11
N THR A 199 -2.08 21.41 -8.94
CA THR A 199 -1.06 21.08 -9.94
C THR A 199 -0.20 19.94 -9.41
N LEU A 200 -0.24 18.77 -10.08
CA LEU A 200 0.60 17.61 -9.78
C LEU A 200 1.88 17.67 -10.63
N VAL A 201 3.02 17.85 -9.98
CA VAL A 201 4.34 17.97 -10.61
C VAL A 201 5.10 16.65 -10.49
N VAL A 202 5.43 16.05 -11.62
CA VAL A 202 6.03 14.73 -11.72
C VAL A 202 7.32 14.78 -12.50
N GLY A 203 8.45 14.47 -11.88
CA GLY A 203 9.75 14.45 -12.54
C GLY A 203 9.93 13.32 -13.56
N SER A 204 9.17 12.23 -13.44
CA SER A 204 9.20 11.09 -14.36
C SER A 204 8.26 11.28 -15.56
N ALA A 205 8.40 10.39 -16.58
CA ALA A 205 7.60 10.44 -17.81
C ALA A 205 6.11 10.13 -17.59
N GLN A 206 5.75 9.54 -16.46
CA GLN A 206 4.35 9.22 -16.14
C GLN A 206 4.09 9.32 -14.65
N VAL A 207 2.84 9.54 -14.28
CA VAL A 207 2.37 9.29 -12.90
C VAL A 207 2.52 7.81 -12.59
N LEU A 208 2.68 7.44 -11.31
CA LEU A 208 2.81 6.05 -10.90
C LEU A 208 3.90 5.30 -11.71
N PRO A 209 5.17 5.73 -11.69
CA PRO A 209 6.21 5.23 -12.58
C PRO A 209 6.41 3.71 -12.60
N PRO A 210 6.22 2.95 -11.49
CA PRO A 210 6.37 1.50 -11.49
C PRO A 210 5.24 0.74 -12.19
N GLU A 211 4.11 1.43 -12.48
CA GLU A 211 2.92 0.78 -13.02
C GLU A 211 2.98 0.60 -14.54
N ASP A 212 2.07 -0.23 -15.05
CA ASP A 212 1.93 -0.41 -16.50
C ASP A 212 1.55 0.92 -17.15
N SER A 213 2.19 1.26 -18.27
CA SER A 213 2.04 2.57 -18.90
C SER A 213 0.61 2.86 -19.39
N GLU A 214 -0.16 1.81 -19.71
CA GLU A 214 -1.55 1.96 -20.13
C GLU A 214 -2.45 2.32 -18.94
N THR A 215 -2.23 1.68 -17.77
CA THR A 215 -2.95 2.00 -16.54
C THR A 215 -2.62 3.40 -16.04
N SER A 216 -1.34 3.76 -16.06
CA SER A 216 -0.86 5.09 -15.67
C SER A 216 -1.46 6.20 -16.53
N ARG A 217 -1.55 5.98 -17.85
CA ARG A 217 -2.18 6.95 -18.76
C ARG A 217 -3.66 7.15 -18.48
N LEU A 218 -4.39 6.08 -18.14
CA LEU A 218 -5.80 6.18 -17.80
C LEU A 218 -6.02 6.97 -16.52
N VAL A 219 -5.23 6.68 -15.48
CA VAL A 219 -5.28 7.44 -14.20
C VAL A 219 -4.97 8.91 -14.45
N ARG A 220 -3.92 9.22 -15.23
CA ARG A 220 -3.58 10.60 -15.58
C ARG A 220 -4.74 11.30 -16.29
N ALA A 221 -5.33 10.65 -17.32
CA ALA A 221 -6.45 11.22 -18.06
C ALA A 221 -7.66 11.53 -17.17
N GLN A 222 -7.91 10.66 -16.17
CA GLN A 222 -8.97 10.89 -15.19
C GLN A 222 -8.67 12.10 -14.29
N LEU A 223 -7.43 12.21 -13.77
CA LEU A 223 -7.01 13.37 -12.99
C LEU A 223 -7.20 14.68 -13.77
N GLU A 224 -6.75 14.70 -15.03
CA GLU A 224 -6.91 15.87 -15.91
C GLU A 224 -8.38 16.19 -16.19
N ALA A 225 -9.24 15.19 -16.37
CA ALA A 225 -10.68 15.36 -16.54
C ALA A 225 -11.37 15.92 -15.28
N GLU A 226 -10.83 15.65 -14.10
CA GLU A 226 -11.29 16.19 -12.82
C GLU A 226 -10.65 17.55 -12.46
N GLY A 227 -9.89 18.15 -13.38
CA GLY A 227 -9.32 19.49 -13.23
C GLY A 227 -7.93 19.55 -12.61
N VAL A 228 -7.29 18.41 -12.33
CA VAL A 228 -5.88 18.39 -11.88
C VAL A 228 -4.96 18.72 -13.05
N ARG A 229 -4.14 19.73 -12.91
CA ARG A 229 -3.08 20.05 -13.88
C ARG A 229 -1.88 19.11 -13.69
N VAL A 230 -1.71 18.12 -14.56
CA VAL A 230 -0.61 17.14 -14.46
C VAL A 230 0.57 17.54 -15.34
N LEU A 231 1.76 17.71 -14.72
CA LEU A 231 3.01 18.05 -15.38
C LEU A 231 4.00 16.89 -15.24
N THR A 232 4.20 16.11 -16.28
CA THR A 232 5.20 15.02 -16.31
C THR A 232 6.50 15.47 -16.94
N GLU A 233 7.60 14.73 -16.73
CA GLU A 233 8.97 15.05 -17.21
C GLU A 233 9.43 16.45 -16.76
N THR A 234 8.96 16.88 -15.60
CA THR A 234 9.11 18.25 -15.14
C THR A 234 9.68 18.22 -13.71
N PRO A 235 10.99 17.98 -13.53
CA PRO A 235 11.61 18.00 -12.21
C PRO A 235 11.56 19.42 -11.63
N VAL A 236 11.28 19.51 -10.33
CA VAL A 236 11.35 20.77 -9.59
C VAL A 236 12.82 21.08 -9.30
N THR A 237 13.25 22.30 -9.60
CA THR A 237 14.66 22.74 -9.47
C THR A 237 14.83 23.85 -8.44
N GLU A 238 13.84 24.69 -8.24
CA GLU A 238 13.90 25.83 -7.32
C GLU A 238 12.50 26.16 -6.79
N ILE A 239 12.44 26.67 -5.57
CA ILE A 239 11.21 27.19 -4.96
C ILE A 239 11.51 28.56 -4.37
N LYS A 240 10.64 29.53 -4.63
CA LYS A 240 10.76 30.90 -4.13
C LYS A 240 9.48 31.31 -3.42
N GLN A 241 9.63 31.91 -2.25
CA GLN A 241 8.54 32.65 -1.62
C GLN A 241 8.53 34.08 -2.17
N ILE A 242 7.43 34.45 -2.83
CA ILE A 242 7.22 35.81 -3.35
C ILE A 242 5.91 36.32 -2.76
N GLN A 243 6.01 37.27 -1.88
CA GLN A 243 4.88 37.73 -1.07
C GLN A 243 4.26 36.55 -0.29
N GLU A 244 2.94 36.30 -0.45
CA GLU A 244 2.24 35.19 0.18
C GLU A 244 2.20 33.92 -0.67
N SER A 245 2.67 33.98 -1.94
CA SER A 245 2.66 32.84 -2.85
C SER A 245 3.99 32.11 -2.90
N LYS A 246 3.93 30.79 -3.05
CA LYS A 246 5.08 29.91 -3.29
C LYS A 246 5.20 29.62 -4.78
N TRP A 247 6.34 29.98 -5.35
CA TRP A 247 6.63 29.78 -6.76
C TRP A 247 7.52 28.56 -6.97
N VAL A 248 6.98 27.54 -7.63
CA VAL A 248 7.66 26.29 -7.90
C VAL A 248 8.20 26.31 -9.35
N GLN A 249 9.52 26.38 -9.50
CA GLN A 249 10.18 26.24 -10.79
C GLN A 249 10.30 24.77 -11.15
N ALA A 250 9.61 24.36 -12.20
CA ALA A 250 9.54 22.99 -12.67
C ALA A 250 9.87 22.94 -14.17
N GLY A 251 11.08 22.52 -14.51
CA GLY A 251 11.63 22.63 -15.87
C GLY A 251 11.60 24.08 -16.36
N SER A 252 10.97 24.35 -17.51
CA SER A 252 10.80 25.70 -18.07
C SER A 252 9.57 26.45 -17.55
N ARG A 253 8.83 25.89 -16.58
CA ARG A 253 7.56 26.43 -16.08
C ARG A 253 7.72 26.93 -14.65
N ALA A 254 7.14 28.10 -14.36
CA ALA A 254 6.94 28.61 -13.01
C ALA A 254 5.47 28.40 -12.62
N ILE A 255 5.23 27.78 -11.49
CA ILE A 255 3.91 27.41 -10.97
C ILE A 255 3.69 28.22 -9.70
N GLU A 256 2.68 29.06 -9.73
CA GLU A 256 2.23 29.79 -8.54
C GLU A 256 1.31 28.90 -7.71
N SER A 257 1.59 28.77 -6.43
CA SER A 257 0.78 28.02 -5.46
C SER A 257 0.76 28.74 -4.13
N ASP A 258 -0.25 28.45 -3.31
CA ASP A 258 -0.34 28.99 -1.95
C ASP A 258 0.30 28.02 -0.96
N GLU A 259 0.27 26.70 -1.26
CA GLU A 259 0.94 25.69 -0.46
C GLU A 259 1.54 24.57 -1.31
N ILE A 260 2.60 23.93 -0.78
CA ILE A 260 3.30 22.81 -1.40
C ILE A 260 3.04 21.56 -0.58
N ILE A 261 2.60 20.50 -1.24
CA ILE A 261 2.48 19.16 -0.67
C ILE A 261 3.59 18.30 -1.25
N LEU A 262 4.50 17.86 -0.39
CA LEU A 262 5.67 17.10 -0.78
C LEU A 262 5.43 15.60 -0.70
N ALA A 263 5.05 14.99 -1.81
CA ALA A 263 4.79 13.56 -1.95
C ALA A 263 5.85 12.85 -2.81
N ALA A 264 7.12 13.22 -2.64
CA ALA A 264 8.26 12.75 -3.45
C ALA A 264 8.68 11.29 -3.18
N GLY A 265 8.04 10.63 -2.23
CA GLY A 265 8.32 9.26 -1.81
C GLY A 265 8.71 9.17 -0.35
N THR A 266 9.21 8.00 0.04
CA THR A 266 9.61 7.71 1.41
C THR A 266 11.00 7.08 1.44
N GLU A 267 11.70 7.27 2.55
CA GLU A 267 12.99 6.64 2.85
C GLU A 267 12.92 5.85 4.16
N PRO A 268 13.80 4.85 4.35
CA PRO A 268 13.79 4.01 5.54
C PRO A 268 14.03 4.80 6.83
N GLU A 269 13.22 4.54 7.87
CA GLU A 269 13.41 5.13 9.20
C GLU A 269 14.41 4.29 9.99
N ILE A 270 15.68 4.65 9.87
CA ILE A 270 16.82 3.94 10.51
C ILE A 270 17.67 4.84 11.41
N GLU A 271 17.38 6.13 11.48
CA GLU A 271 18.15 7.07 12.28
C GLU A 271 18.08 6.72 13.76
N GLY A 272 19.19 6.92 14.46
CA GLY A 272 19.30 6.65 15.89
C GLY A 272 19.30 5.17 16.27
N LEU A 273 19.10 4.21 15.35
CA LEU A 273 19.10 2.78 15.67
C LEU A 273 20.50 2.18 15.91
N ASN A 274 21.58 2.87 15.52
CA ASN A 274 22.96 2.42 15.67
C ASN A 274 23.21 1.03 15.03
N LEU A 275 22.74 0.85 13.81
CA LEU A 275 22.74 -0.43 13.09
C LEU A 275 24.16 -0.96 12.79
N GLU A 276 25.11 -0.05 12.57
CA GLU A 276 26.51 -0.38 12.31
C GLU A 276 27.15 -1.09 13.51
N ALA A 277 26.81 -0.68 14.73
CA ALA A 277 27.36 -1.27 15.95
C ALA A 277 27.05 -2.77 16.09
N VAL A 278 25.96 -3.23 15.46
CA VAL A 278 25.55 -4.63 15.47
C VAL A 278 25.77 -5.34 14.12
N GLY A 279 26.53 -4.71 13.22
CA GLY A 279 26.91 -5.30 11.93
C GLY A 279 25.75 -5.43 10.92
N VAL A 280 24.68 -4.65 11.08
CA VAL A 280 23.58 -4.57 10.13
C VAL A 280 23.95 -3.61 9.02
N ARG A 281 23.96 -4.10 7.77
CA ARG A 281 24.22 -3.29 6.58
C ARG A 281 22.92 -2.72 6.02
N PHE A 282 23.01 -1.49 5.57
CA PHE A 282 21.89 -0.78 4.92
C PHE A 282 22.43 0.15 3.82
N TRP A 283 21.54 0.65 3.01
CA TRP A 283 21.77 1.66 1.99
C TRP A 283 20.58 2.62 1.93
N ALA A 284 20.64 3.65 1.12
CA ALA A 284 19.57 4.65 1.01
C ALA A 284 18.16 4.09 0.76
N ARG A 285 18.05 2.87 0.20
CA ARG A 285 16.75 2.23 -0.06
C ARG A 285 16.23 1.36 1.08
N GLY A 286 17.03 1.03 2.09
CA GLY A 286 16.62 0.17 3.19
C GLY A 286 17.70 -0.74 3.75
N ILE A 287 17.33 -1.52 4.75
CA ILE A 287 18.19 -2.53 5.37
C ILE A 287 18.44 -3.68 4.39
N LYS A 288 19.70 -4.12 4.30
CA LYS A 288 20.07 -5.26 3.45
C LYS A 288 19.53 -6.56 4.02
N LEU A 289 18.61 -7.20 3.29
CA LEU A 289 17.97 -8.45 3.68
C LEU A 289 18.24 -9.59 2.70
N ASN A 290 18.21 -10.80 3.21
CA ASN A 290 18.09 -12.00 2.40
C ASN A 290 16.60 -12.36 2.17
N GLN A 291 16.32 -13.42 1.41
CA GLN A 291 14.94 -13.87 1.14
C GLN A 291 14.15 -14.32 2.38
N LYS A 292 14.81 -14.50 3.51
CA LYS A 292 14.20 -14.87 4.79
C LYS A 292 13.91 -13.66 5.68
N LEU A 293 14.10 -12.44 5.14
CA LEU A 293 13.99 -11.16 5.85
C LEU A 293 15.00 -10.99 6.99
N GLN A 294 16.09 -11.75 6.96
CA GLN A 294 17.17 -11.68 7.91
C GLN A 294 18.22 -10.69 7.41
N THR A 295 18.72 -9.85 8.29
CA THR A 295 19.78 -8.88 8.01
C THR A 295 21.14 -9.55 7.88
N THR A 296 22.22 -8.78 7.80
CA THR A 296 23.58 -9.29 7.89
C THR A 296 23.94 -9.79 9.30
N ASN A 297 23.17 -9.41 10.32
CA ASN A 297 23.23 -10.01 11.65
C ASN A 297 22.12 -11.09 11.75
N PRO A 298 22.46 -12.37 12.02
CA PRO A 298 21.49 -13.47 12.03
C PRO A 298 20.43 -13.40 13.11
N ARG A 299 20.60 -12.55 14.13
CA ARG A 299 19.63 -12.32 15.21
C ARG A 299 18.66 -11.18 14.89
N ILE A 300 18.90 -10.42 13.82
CA ILE A 300 18.13 -9.22 13.50
C ILE A 300 17.44 -9.40 12.15
N TYR A 301 16.14 -9.22 12.14
CA TYR A 301 15.25 -9.25 10.99
C TYR A 301 14.70 -7.84 10.72
N ALA A 302 14.16 -7.61 9.53
CA ALA A 302 13.44 -6.38 9.24
C ALA A 302 12.28 -6.65 8.27
N CYS A 303 11.24 -5.81 8.33
CA CYS A 303 10.07 -5.90 7.43
C CYS A 303 9.44 -4.52 7.18
N GLY A 304 8.66 -4.46 6.11
CA GLY A 304 7.94 -3.23 5.71
C GLY A 304 8.85 -2.16 5.12
N GLY A 305 8.47 -0.90 5.30
CA GLY A 305 9.13 0.23 4.66
C GLY A 305 10.63 0.32 4.94
N VAL A 306 11.08 0.00 6.15
CA VAL A 306 12.51 -0.01 6.53
C VAL A 306 13.32 -1.07 5.74
N ALA A 307 12.67 -2.09 5.20
CA ALA A 307 13.28 -3.09 4.33
C ALA A 307 13.51 -2.57 2.89
N GLY A 308 12.96 -1.42 2.54
CA GLY A 308 13.15 -0.77 1.23
C GLY A 308 12.43 -1.45 0.06
N GLY A 309 11.40 -2.24 0.36
CA GLY A 309 10.61 -2.97 -0.63
C GLY A 309 9.39 -2.20 -1.13
N TYR A 310 8.24 -2.78 -0.97
CA TYR A 310 6.95 -2.20 -1.39
C TYR A 310 6.32 -1.39 -0.24
N PRO A 311 5.92 -0.12 -0.47
CA PRO A 311 5.39 0.75 0.58
C PRO A 311 3.89 0.52 0.82
N PHE A 312 3.50 -0.73 1.15
CA PHE A 312 2.11 -1.11 1.40
C PHE A 312 2.00 -1.93 2.69
N ASP A 313 1.04 -1.58 3.55
CA ASP A 313 0.86 -2.18 4.88
C ASP A 313 0.63 -3.69 4.83
N HIS A 314 -0.22 -4.19 3.92
CA HIS A 314 -0.47 -5.62 3.79
C HIS A 314 0.77 -6.42 3.35
N ILE A 315 1.68 -5.80 2.58
CA ILE A 315 2.96 -6.42 2.22
C ILE A 315 3.88 -6.43 3.43
N ALA A 316 3.92 -5.34 4.18
CA ALA A 316 4.68 -5.26 5.42
C ALA A 316 4.20 -6.30 6.46
N GLN A 317 2.88 -6.52 6.60
CA GLN A 317 2.30 -7.56 7.45
C GLN A 317 2.65 -8.98 6.96
N TYR A 318 2.61 -9.22 5.65
CA TYR A 318 3.05 -10.49 5.07
C TYR A 318 4.51 -10.77 5.37
N GLU A 319 5.38 -9.77 5.22
CA GLU A 319 6.80 -9.86 5.57
C GLU A 319 6.98 -10.09 7.08
N ALA A 320 6.25 -9.35 7.91
CA ALA A 320 6.28 -9.51 9.37
C ALA A 320 5.97 -10.95 9.78
N GLY A 321 4.94 -11.57 9.16
CA GLY A 321 4.60 -12.97 9.42
C GLY A 321 5.71 -13.97 9.04
N ILE A 322 6.47 -13.70 7.98
CA ILE A 322 7.63 -14.52 7.59
C ILE A 322 8.81 -14.28 8.52
N ALA A 323 9.12 -13.02 8.80
CA ALA A 323 10.22 -12.65 9.70
C ALA A 323 10.00 -13.22 11.10
N LEU A 324 8.76 -13.14 11.62
CA LEU A 324 8.35 -13.72 12.90
C LEU A 324 8.63 -15.22 12.97
N LYS A 325 8.17 -16.00 11.98
CA LYS A 325 8.40 -17.45 11.93
C LYS A 325 9.89 -17.77 11.90
N ASN A 326 10.66 -17.02 11.13
CA ASN A 326 12.10 -17.20 11.02
C ASN A 326 12.84 -16.79 12.31
N ALA A 327 12.34 -15.77 13.01
CA ALA A 327 12.92 -15.28 14.25
C ALA A 327 12.65 -16.22 15.45
N LEU A 328 11.41 -16.72 15.57
CA LEU A 328 11.02 -17.56 16.70
C LEU A 328 11.44 -19.02 16.54
N PHE A 329 11.46 -19.55 15.32
CA PHE A 329 11.76 -20.94 15.07
C PHE A 329 13.10 -21.09 14.27
N LEU A 330 13.04 -21.71 13.10
CA LEU A 330 14.17 -21.86 12.21
C LEU A 330 13.99 -20.98 10.97
N PRO A 331 15.06 -20.32 10.48
CA PRO A 331 14.97 -19.42 9.35
C PRO A 331 14.85 -20.17 8.01
N LEU A 332 13.70 -20.81 7.78
CA LEU A 332 13.40 -21.62 6.60
C LEU A 332 12.48 -20.94 5.59
N PHE A 333 11.62 -20.03 6.05
CA PHE A 333 10.57 -19.42 5.25
C PHE A 333 11.14 -18.28 4.40
N LYS A 334 10.74 -18.23 3.12
CA LYS A 334 11.18 -17.22 2.15
C LYS A 334 10.00 -16.39 1.66
N VAL A 335 10.26 -15.11 1.43
CA VAL A 335 9.28 -14.22 0.78
C VAL A 335 9.06 -14.60 -0.68
N ASN A 336 7.81 -14.45 -1.13
CA ASN A 336 7.43 -14.63 -2.53
C ASN A 336 6.50 -13.49 -2.95
N TYR A 337 7.04 -12.50 -3.63
CA TYR A 337 6.31 -11.31 -4.07
C TYR A 337 5.53 -11.50 -5.39
N ARG A 338 5.63 -12.65 -6.07
CA ARG A 338 5.04 -12.85 -7.40
C ARG A 338 3.51 -12.76 -7.43
N SER A 339 2.87 -13.10 -6.33
CA SER A 339 1.41 -13.16 -6.20
C SER A 339 0.86 -12.25 -5.12
N ILE A 340 1.59 -11.22 -4.76
CA ILE A 340 1.11 -10.21 -3.82
C ILE A 340 0.48 -9.09 -4.63
N PRO A 341 -0.83 -8.84 -4.45
CA PRO A 341 -1.50 -7.73 -5.10
C PRO A 341 -1.22 -6.43 -4.34
N TRP A 342 -1.39 -5.31 -5.01
CA TRP A 342 -1.53 -4.00 -4.38
C TRP A 342 -2.51 -3.14 -5.15
N ALA A 343 -3.02 -2.11 -4.48
CA ALA A 343 -3.95 -1.17 -5.06
C ALA A 343 -3.52 0.27 -4.78
N ILE A 344 -3.96 1.17 -5.64
CA ILE A 344 -3.85 2.61 -5.54
C ILE A 344 -5.30 3.13 -5.61
N PHE A 345 -5.69 3.89 -4.60
CA PHE A 345 -7.07 4.26 -4.35
C PHE A 345 -7.47 5.58 -5.05
N THR A 346 -6.99 5.73 -6.29
CA THR A 346 -7.58 6.71 -7.21
C THR A 346 -8.99 6.26 -7.60
N GLU A 347 -9.76 7.10 -8.28
CA GLU A 347 -11.04 6.73 -8.86
C GLU A 347 -11.03 7.08 -10.36
N PRO A 348 -11.06 6.07 -11.23
CA PRO A 348 -11.14 4.63 -10.92
C PRO A 348 -9.90 4.10 -10.19
N GLN A 349 -10.10 3.09 -9.33
CA GLN A 349 -9.01 2.42 -8.62
C GLN A 349 -8.04 1.75 -9.61
N LEU A 350 -6.75 1.75 -9.28
CA LEU A 350 -5.76 0.95 -9.97
C LEU A 350 -5.32 -0.20 -9.07
N ALA A 351 -5.44 -1.42 -9.52
CA ALA A 351 -4.93 -2.59 -8.80
C ALA A 351 -4.06 -3.47 -9.70
N ARG A 352 -3.06 -4.11 -9.09
CA ARG A 352 -2.07 -4.92 -9.81
C ARG A 352 -1.62 -6.12 -9.00
N VAL A 353 -1.32 -7.21 -9.72
CA VAL A 353 -0.53 -8.34 -9.20
C VAL A 353 0.44 -8.82 -10.27
N GLY A 354 1.67 -9.11 -9.89
CA GLY A 354 2.69 -9.67 -10.78
C GLY A 354 3.39 -8.66 -11.69
N LEU A 355 3.78 -9.12 -12.89
CA LEU A 355 4.65 -8.38 -13.80
C LEU A 355 3.86 -7.39 -14.69
N THR A 356 4.45 -6.22 -14.97
CA THR A 356 3.98 -5.38 -16.06
C THR A 356 4.28 -6.04 -17.43
N GLU A 357 3.61 -5.58 -18.48
CA GLU A 357 3.88 -6.05 -19.83
C GLU A 357 5.37 -5.90 -20.20
N VAL A 358 5.97 -4.75 -19.90
CA VAL A 358 7.38 -4.47 -20.16
C VAL A 358 8.29 -5.44 -19.41
N GLN A 359 8.02 -5.69 -18.14
CA GLN A 359 8.79 -6.63 -17.32
C GLN A 359 8.66 -8.08 -17.83
N ALA A 360 7.44 -8.47 -18.23
CA ALA A 360 7.17 -9.79 -18.77
C ALA A 360 7.88 -10.01 -20.11
N ARG A 361 7.81 -9.04 -21.05
CA ARG A 361 8.48 -9.12 -22.36
C ARG A 361 9.99 -9.21 -22.26
N ARG A 362 10.60 -8.63 -21.21
CA ARG A 362 12.05 -8.77 -20.95
C ARG A 362 12.44 -10.19 -20.48
N ARG A 363 11.50 -10.99 -19.94
CA ARG A 363 11.77 -12.30 -19.33
C ARG A 363 11.29 -13.47 -20.18
N TYR A 364 10.28 -13.26 -21.02
CA TYR A 364 9.60 -14.30 -21.76
C TYR A 364 9.33 -13.86 -23.20
N SER A 365 9.50 -14.77 -24.18
CA SER A 365 9.27 -14.52 -25.60
C SER A 365 7.84 -14.84 -26.04
N ASP A 366 7.09 -15.63 -25.27
CA ASP A 366 5.78 -16.17 -25.62
C ASP A 366 4.61 -15.46 -24.93
N ILE A 367 4.74 -14.13 -24.81
CA ILE A 367 3.75 -13.29 -24.12
C ILE A 367 2.54 -12.99 -25.00
N LEU A 368 1.36 -13.07 -24.40
CA LEU A 368 0.09 -12.59 -24.92
C LEU A 368 -0.50 -11.56 -23.97
N ILE A 369 -1.07 -10.52 -24.51
CA ILE A 369 -1.83 -9.51 -23.77
C ILE A 369 -3.30 -9.71 -24.11
N VAL A 370 -4.12 -9.82 -23.07
CA VAL A 370 -5.57 -9.93 -23.20
C VAL A 370 -6.21 -8.83 -22.39
N ARG A 371 -7.17 -8.14 -22.96
CA ARG A 371 -7.78 -6.97 -22.35
C ARG A 371 -9.29 -6.99 -22.55
N GLN A 372 -10.02 -6.59 -21.48
CA GLN A 372 -11.46 -6.39 -21.50
C GLN A 372 -11.79 -5.05 -20.84
N GLU A 373 -12.71 -4.30 -21.41
CA GLU A 373 -13.14 -3.00 -20.88
C GLU A 373 -14.36 -3.13 -19.97
N PHE A 374 -14.45 -2.31 -18.91
CA PHE A 374 -15.59 -2.30 -17.98
C PHE A 374 -16.90 -1.95 -18.66
N LYS A 375 -16.89 -1.15 -19.72
CA LYS A 375 -18.11 -0.86 -20.51
C LYS A 375 -18.79 -2.11 -21.12
N SER A 376 -18.10 -3.26 -21.15
CA SER A 376 -18.66 -4.55 -21.59
C SER A 376 -19.29 -5.35 -20.43
N ILE A 377 -19.22 -4.85 -19.21
CA ILE A 377 -19.70 -5.51 -17.99
C ILE A 377 -21.04 -4.90 -17.60
N ALA A 378 -22.08 -5.72 -17.51
CA ALA A 378 -23.43 -5.24 -17.22
C ALA A 378 -23.50 -4.47 -15.89
N GLN A 379 -22.82 -4.96 -14.85
CA GLN A 379 -22.78 -4.26 -13.55
C GLN A 379 -22.14 -2.87 -13.64
N ALA A 380 -21.07 -2.71 -14.42
CA ALA A 380 -20.46 -1.40 -14.63
C ALA A 380 -21.41 -0.41 -15.32
N LEU A 381 -22.23 -0.89 -16.26
CA LEU A 381 -23.29 -0.10 -16.90
C LEU A 381 -24.38 0.30 -15.88
N VAL A 382 -24.80 -0.63 -15.02
CA VAL A 382 -25.81 -0.36 -13.97
C VAL A 382 -25.32 0.69 -12.99
N LEU A 383 -24.03 0.64 -12.61
CA LEU A 383 -23.40 1.60 -11.70
C LEU A 383 -23.10 2.95 -12.37
N GLY A 384 -23.07 3.01 -13.70
CA GLY A 384 -22.60 4.18 -14.46
C GLY A 384 -21.08 4.34 -14.42
N GLU A 385 -20.32 3.31 -13.96
CA GLU A 385 -18.87 3.33 -13.79
C GLU A 385 -18.18 2.49 -14.89
N MET A 386 -18.19 3.01 -16.11
CA MET A 386 -17.72 2.29 -17.29
C MET A 386 -16.24 2.51 -17.60
N THR A 387 -15.60 3.46 -16.93
CA THR A 387 -14.21 3.83 -17.18
C THR A 387 -13.27 2.75 -16.66
N GLY A 388 -12.42 2.22 -17.56
CA GLY A 388 -11.38 1.29 -17.14
C GLY A 388 -11.35 -0.02 -17.90
N PHE A 389 -10.40 -0.86 -17.50
CA PHE A 389 -10.18 -2.17 -18.13
C PHE A 389 -9.49 -3.15 -17.19
N CYS A 390 -9.59 -4.43 -17.52
CA CYS A 390 -8.79 -5.51 -16.98
C CYS A 390 -7.82 -6.00 -18.05
N LYS A 391 -6.51 -6.03 -17.76
CA LYS A 391 -5.44 -6.45 -18.64
C LYS A 391 -4.66 -7.60 -18.03
N PHE A 392 -4.67 -8.75 -18.69
CA PHE A 392 -3.85 -9.90 -18.32
C PHE A 392 -2.59 -9.96 -19.19
N VAL A 393 -1.46 -10.17 -18.53
CA VAL A 393 -0.18 -10.51 -19.14
C VAL A 393 0.05 -12.01 -18.93
N VAL A 394 -0.04 -12.79 -20.00
CA VAL A 394 -0.05 -14.25 -19.92
C VAL A 394 0.92 -14.87 -20.89
N ARG A 395 1.36 -16.10 -20.63
CA ARG A 395 2.08 -16.93 -21.60
C ARG A 395 1.10 -17.69 -22.51
N ARG A 396 1.58 -18.14 -23.64
CA ARG A 396 0.76 -18.94 -24.59
C ARG A 396 0.14 -20.18 -23.95
N ASN A 397 0.78 -20.77 -22.93
CA ASN A 397 0.29 -21.93 -22.20
C ASN A 397 -0.77 -21.61 -21.13
N GLY A 398 -1.19 -20.35 -21.02
CA GLY A 398 -2.17 -19.87 -20.06
C GLY A 398 -1.62 -19.49 -18.68
N GLU A 399 -0.31 -19.53 -18.45
CA GLU A 399 0.30 -19.08 -17.21
C GLU A 399 0.11 -17.56 -17.06
N ILE A 400 -0.42 -17.13 -15.92
CA ILE A 400 -0.65 -15.72 -15.59
C ILE A 400 0.64 -15.16 -15.02
N LEU A 401 1.20 -14.14 -15.66
CA LEU A 401 2.42 -13.46 -15.24
C LEU A 401 2.14 -12.16 -14.50
N GLY A 402 1.04 -11.49 -14.83
CA GLY A 402 0.58 -10.29 -14.18
C GLY A 402 -0.79 -9.87 -14.64
N VAL A 403 -1.48 -9.12 -13.79
CA VAL A 403 -2.80 -8.55 -14.06
C VAL A 403 -2.84 -7.12 -13.58
N HIS A 404 -3.42 -6.26 -14.38
CA HIS A 404 -3.61 -4.85 -14.12
C HIS A 404 -5.07 -4.51 -14.33
N ILE A 405 -5.72 -3.96 -13.34
CA ILE A 405 -7.10 -3.50 -13.42
C ILE A 405 -7.12 -2.01 -13.08
N VAL A 406 -7.73 -1.22 -13.94
CA VAL A 406 -8.15 0.13 -13.61
C VAL A 406 -9.65 0.16 -13.77
N GLY A 407 -10.38 0.48 -12.72
CA GLY A 407 -11.83 0.45 -12.76
C GLY A 407 -12.48 0.48 -11.38
N PRO A 408 -13.81 0.38 -11.35
CA PRO A 408 -14.54 0.32 -10.08
C PRO A 408 -14.16 -0.93 -9.28
N GLU A 409 -13.94 -0.73 -7.97
CA GLU A 409 -13.61 -1.79 -7.02
C GLU A 409 -12.45 -2.69 -7.47
N ALA A 410 -11.47 -2.14 -8.21
CA ALA A 410 -10.35 -2.93 -8.76
C ALA A 410 -9.56 -3.66 -7.67
N SER A 411 -9.44 -3.09 -6.47
CA SER A 411 -8.78 -3.70 -5.32
C SER A 411 -9.43 -5.01 -4.89
N GLU A 412 -10.77 -5.07 -4.88
CA GLU A 412 -11.55 -6.24 -4.46
C GLU A 412 -11.44 -7.40 -5.47
N LEU A 413 -11.22 -7.08 -6.74
CA LEU A 413 -11.10 -8.07 -7.80
C LEU A 413 -9.75 -8.80 -7.82
N MET A 414 -8.74 -8.32 -7.08
CA MET A 414 -7.39 -8.90 -7.11
C MET A 414 -7.22 -10.16 -6.29
N GLY A 415 -8.08 -10.43 -5.31
CA GLY A 415 -7.96 -11.59 -4.42
C GLY A 415 -7.99 -12.93 -5.17
N GLU A 416 -8.94 -13.11 -6.08
CA GLU A 416 -9.07 -14.27 -6.95
C GLU A 416 -7.80 -14.50 -7.79
N ILE A 417 -7.32 -13.44 -8.41
CA ILE A 417 -6.17 -13.50 -9.30
C ILE A 417 -4.88 -13.79 -8.52
N ALA A 418 -4.69 -13.16 -7.37
CA ALA A 418 -3.54 -13.42 -6.51
C ALA A 418 -3.50 -14.89 -6.06
N LEU A 419 -4.66 -15.45 -5.68
CA LEU A 419 -4.81 -16.85 -5.31
C LEU A 419 -4.51 -17.77 -6.50
N ALA A 420 -5.03 -17.46 -7.69
CA ALA A 420 -4.76 -18.20 -8.92
C ALA A 420 -3.26 -18.23 -9.25
N MET A 421 -2.60 -17.06 -9.20
CA MET A 421 -1.16 -16.96 -9.46
C MET A 421 -0.32 -17.71 -8.41
N ARG A 422 -0.70 -17.62 -7.14
CA ARG A 422 -0.01 -18.32 -6.03
C ARG A 422 -0.03 -19.83 -6.21
N ASN A 423 -1.16 -20.36 -6.66
CA ASN A 423 -1.38 -21.79 -6.88
C ASN A 423 -1.08 -22.23 -8.32
N LYS A 424 -0.50 -21.37 -9.16
CA LYS A 424 -0.17 -21.64 -10.57
C LYS A 424 -1.39 -22.08 -11.40
N ILE A 425 -2.57 -21.60 -11.04
CA ILE A 425 -3.81 -21.78 -11.78
C ILE A 425 -3.69 -20.99 -13.09
N LYS A 426 -4.18 -21.58 -14.19
CA LYS A 426 -4.07 -21.00 -15.53
C LYS A 426 -5.37 -20.32 -15.95
N MET A 427 -5.29 -19.54 -17.02
CA MET A 427 -6.42 -18.82 -17.63
C MET A 427 -7.64 -19.70 -17.92
N ASP A 428 -7.42 -20.96 -18.33
CA ASP A 428 -8.54 -21.90 -18.62
C ASP A 428 -9.43 -22.12 -17.39
N ALA A 429 -8.87 -22.16 -16.18
CA ALA A 429 -9.65 -22.35 -14.96
C ALA A 429 -10.50 -21.10 -14.65
N ILE A 430 -9.95 -19.89 -14.80
CA ILE A 430 -10.71 -18.64 -14.59
C ILE A 430 -11.83 -18.52 -15.64
N ALA A 431 -11.54 -18.85 -16.91
CA ALA A 431 -12.55 -18.80 -17.97
C ALA A 431 -13.74 -19.76 -17.73
N ASN A 432 -13.47 -20.90 -17.11
CA ASN A 432 -14.48 -21.93 -16.82
C ASN A 432 -15.11 -21.78 -15.42
N LEU A 433 -14.65 -20.85 -14.59
CA LEU A 433 -15.24 -20.57 -13.29
C LEU A 433 -16.53 -19.74 -13.48
N PRO A 434 -17.70 -20.23 -13.06
CA PRO A 434 -18.91 -19.42 -13.11
C PRO A 434 -18.80 -18.25 -12.13
N HIS A 435 -18.97 -17.03 -12.63
CA HIS A 435 -19.10 -15.85 -11.80
C HIS A 435 -20.57 -15.49 -11.61
N PRO A 436 -20.97 -14.97 -10.45
CA PRO A 436 -22.32 -14.45 -10.26
C PRO A 436 -22.65 -13.38 -11.30
N SER A 437 -23.84 -13.45 -11.90
CA SER A 437 -24.28 -12.45 -12.86
C SER A 437 -24.57 -11.11 -12.18
N LEU A 438 -24.39 -10.02 -12.91
CA LEU A 438 -24.45 -8.64 -12.47
C LEU A 438 -23.41 -8.32 -11.38
N THR A 439 -22.17 -8.81 -11.55
CA THR A 439 -21.05 -8.44 -10.71
C THR A 439 -19.88 -7.86 -11.53
N LEU A 440 -19.04 -7.04 -10.88
CA LEU A 440 -17.83 -6.52 -11.52
C LEU A 440 -16.79 -7.61 -11.76
N SER A 441 -16.81 -8.69 -10.99
CA SER A 441 -15.89 -9.83 -11.15
C SER A 441 -16.04 -10.59 -12.48
N GLU A 442 -17.18 -10.43 -13.20
CA GLU A 442 -17.30 -10.95 -14.55
C GLU A 442 -16.19 -10.45 -15.51
N ILE A 443 -15.52 -9.34 -15.19
CA ILE A 443 -14.46 -8.81 -16.06
C ILE A 443 -13.26 -9.76 -16.12
N THR A 444 -12.90 -10.40 -15.02
CA THR A 444 -11.79 -11.37 -14.98
C THR A 444 -12.11 -12.60 -15.81
N GLN A 445 -13.33 -13.14 -15.67
CA GLN A 445 -13.82 -14.26 -16.45
C GLN A 445 -13.88 -13.92 -17.95
N LYS A 446 -14.50 -12.80 -18.32
CA LYS A 446 -14.61 -12.38 -19.72
C LYS A 446 -13.25 -12.17 -20.37
N THR A 447 -12.28 -11.62 -19.62
CA THR A 447 -10.92 -11.49 -20.10
C THR A 447 -10.28 -12.88 -20.33
N ALA A 448 -10.53 -13.84 -19.45
CA ALA A 448 -10.03 -15.20 -19.60
C ALA A 448 -10.71 -15.95 -20.77
N ILE A 449 -12.00 -15.76 -20.98
CA ILE A 449 -12.74 -16.29 -22.15
C ILE A 449 -12.16 -15.69 -23.45
N GLU A 450 -11.84 -14.40 -23.47
CA GLU A 450 -11.24 -13.76 -24.64
C GLU A 450 -9.85 -14.38 -24.96
N TRP A 451 -9.06 -14.72 -23.93
CA TRP A 451 -7.81 -15.47 -24.15
C TRP A 451 -8.06 -16.84 -24.79
N GLN A 452 -9.07 -17.61 -24.34
CA GLN A 452 -9.44 -18.90 -24.95
C GLN A 452 -9.82 -18.70 -26.42
N ARG A 453 -10.62 -17.67 -26.72
CA ARG A 453 -11.04 -17.33 -28.09
C ARG A 453 -9.83 -17.00 -28.97
N GLN A 454 -8.90 -16.16 -28.50
CA GLN A 454 -7.68 -15.84 -29.24
C GLN A 454 -6.78 -17.07 -29.46
N ARG A 455 -6.68 -17.95 -28.44
CA ARG A 455 -5.92 -19.20 -28.55
C ARG A 455 -6.52 -20.13 -29.61
N LEU A 456 -7.83 -20.26 -29.61
CA LEU A 456 -8.55 -21.07 -30.62
C LEU A 456 -8.37 -20.49 -32.04
N HIS A 457 -8.48 -19.17 -32.18
CA HIS A 457 -8.30 -18.51 -33.48
C HIS A 457 -6.89 -18.69 -34.05
N ARG A 458 -5.87 -18.71 -33.23
CA ARG A 458 -4.47 -18.88 -33.63
C ARG A 458 -4.11 -20.33 -33.95
N ASN A 459 -4.86 -21.32 -33.45
CA ASN A 459 -4.56 -22.73 -33.64
C ASN A 459 -5.26 -23.29 -34.91
N GLN A 460 -4.61 -23.08 -36.05
CA GLN A 460 -5.11 -23.55 -37.38
C GLN A 460 -5.29 -25.06 -37.42
N THR A 461 -4.41 -25.84 -36.79
CA THR A 461 -4.48 -27.31 -36.76
C THR A 461 -5.71 -27.76 -35.99
N LEU A 462 -5.98 -27.17 -34.83
CA LEU A 462 -7.16 -27.48 -34.05
C LEU A 462 -8.43 -27.09 -34.79
N LYS A 463 -8.47 -25.94 -35.47
CA LYS A 463 -9.61 -25.56 -36.32
C LYS A 463 -9.90 -26.59 -37.41
N LYS A 464 -8.88 -26.98 -38.17
CA LYS A 464 -9.03 -28.00 -39.24
C LYS A 464 -9.52 -29.35 -38.67
N PHE A 465 -8.99 -29.75 -37.50
CA PHE A 465 -9.44 -30.96 -36.81
C PHE A 465 -10.93 -30.87 -36.41
N LEU A 466 -11.33 -29.76 -35.77
CA LEU A 466 -12.72 -29.53 -35.37
C LEU A 466 -13.68 -29.51 -36.58
N ASP A 467 -13.29 -28.86 -37.67
CA ASP A 467 -14.07 -28.83 -38.92
C ASP A 467 -14.26 -30.25 -39.46
N SER A 468 -13.19 -31.04 -39.51
CA SER A 468 -13.28 -32.45 -39.97
C SER A 468 -14.12 -33.29 -39.01
N PHE A 469 -13.97 -33.13 -37.72
CA PHE A 469 -14.73 -33.84 -36.70
C PHE A 469 -16.23 -33.51 -36.76
N PHE A 470 -16.62 -32.26 -36.89
CA PHE A 470 -18.02 -31.87 -37.01
C PHE A 470 -18.63 -32.26 -38.34
N ASN A 471 -17.85 -32.27 -39.41
CA ASN A 471 -18.30 -32.81 -40.70
C ASN A 471 -18.58 -34.31 -40.58
N LEU A 472 -17.71 -35.08 -39.96
CA LEU A 472 -17.91 -36.51 -39.72
C LEU A 472 -19.17 -36.75 -38.88
N ARG A 473 -19.37 -36.01 -37.79
CA ARG A 473 -20.58 -36.15 -36.94
C ARG A 473 -21.88 -35.85 -37.69
N ARG A 474 -21.89 -34.81 -38.53
CA ARG A 474 -23.06 -34.46 -39.35
C ARG A 474 -23.42 -35.58 -40.32
N ASN A 475 -22.41 -36.24 -40.91
CA ASN A 475 -22.63 -37.35 -41.82
C ASN A 475 -23.05 -38.63 -41.12
N TRP A 476 -22.82 -38.81 -39.82
CA TRP A 476 -23.28 -39.95 -39.02
C TRP A 476 -24.72 -39.79 -38.52
N SER A 477 -25.30 -38.62 -38.57
CA SER A 477 -26.64 -38.32 -38.08
C SER A 477 -27.69 -38.35 -39.17
N ASN A 478 -27.30 -38.69 -40.42
CA ASN A 478 -28.12 -39.03 -41.57
C ASN A 478 -27.98 -40.53 -41.86
#